data_35243917a046470ae295b00b2b0ef99b
#
_entry.id   35243917a046470ae295b00b2b0ef99b
#
_cell.length_a   1.000
_cell.length_b   1.000
_cell.length_c   1.000
_cell.angle_alpha   90.00
_cell.angle_beta   90.00
_cell.angle_gamma   90.00
#
_symmetry.space_group_name_H-M   'P 1'
#
loop_
_entity.id
_entity.type
_entity.pdbx_description
1 polymer ?
#
loop_
_entity_poly.entity_id
_entity_poly.type
_entity_poly.pdbx_seq_one_letter_code
_entity_poly.pdbx_strand_id
1 'polypeptide(L)'
;RAAGAVARRVPYRWETVGMSHPFCHIHLYALYLRGACNAMKQPVATPFPRPLHLHILGSGSQGNCALIEGPQGLIMIDDGFSRREVLTRMHDLDLNEDDVCALILTHEHSDHVSGVSVWVKRFDGPLFASSGTAEARKYLACLPFETFMPGEVLEVAGVRVETFPTSHDVVNPVGFRFSCNGDSIGYATDTGTLPPGAMRLLADVRILALESNHDVPMLRTGSYPRYLQDRIISERGHLSNAQAAEALPQLITSRTEHVVAMHISQENNRPSLAVRALAEAVGAQLDDELGSSATLDRGSEKPALRIRSAGQNRPISIF
;
A
#
# COMPACT_ATOMS: atom_id res chain seq x y z
N ARG A 1 23.58 7.79 -12.37
CA ARG A 1 23.93 7.24 -11.03
C ARG A 1 23.24 8.10 -10.01
N ALA A 2 22.07 7.65 -9.54
CA ALA A 2 21.28 8.31 -8.52
C ALA A 2 22.00 8.18 -7.16
N ALA A 3 22.07 9.28 -6.40
CA ALA A 3 22.54 9.26 -5.02
C ALA A 3 21.53 8.48 -4.18
N GLY A 4 21.99 7.45 -3.47
CA GLY A 4 21.15 6.56 -2.70
C GLY A 4 20.36 7.31 -1.62
N ALA A 5 19.06 7.11 -1.63
CA ALA A 5 18.20 7.47 -0.51
C ALA A 5 18.58 6.56 0.67
N VAL A 6 19.22 7.12 1.69
CA VAL A 6 19.60 6.37 2.91
C VAL A 6 18.36 6.23 3.77
N ALA A 7 17.84 5.01 3.88
CA ALA A 7 16.80 4.69 4.85
C ALA A 7 17.37 4.78 6.28
N ARG A 8 16.73 5.53 7.16
CA ARG A 8 17.05 5.55 8.60
C ARG A 8 16.00 4.75 9.34
N ARG A 9 16.45 3.73 10.09
CA ARG A 9 15.60 2.96 11.00
C ARG A 9 15.47 3.70 12.33
N VAL A 10 14.23 3.90 12.78
CA VAL A 10 13.93 4.40 14.13
C VAL A 10 13.31 3.24 14.91
N PRO A 11 13.98 2.71 15.93
CA PRO A 11 13.42 1.61 16.72
C PRO A 11 12.25 2.10 17.59
N TYR A 12 11.12 1.42 17.51
CA TYR A 12 9.97 1.66 18.38
C TYR A 12 10.27 1.07 19.76
N ARG A 13 10.24 1.92 20.78
CA ARG A 13 10.51 1.52 22.17
C ARG A 13 9.20 1.09 22.83
N TRP A 14 9.06 -0.21 23.07
CA TRP A 14 8.06 -0.71 24.00
C TRP A 14 8.54 -0.41 25.43
N GLU A 15 7.76 0.31 26.21
CA GLU A 15 7.99 0.39 27.64
C GLU A 15 7.57 -0.92 28.29
N THR A 16 8.55 -1.78 28.55
CA THR A 16 8.42 -2.86 29.54
C THR A 16 9.15 -2.44 30.81
N VAL A 17 8.41 -2.42 31.88
CA VAL A 17 8.95 -2.23 33.24
C VAL A 17 9.88 -3.40 33.58
N GLY A 18 11.15 -3.09 33.84
CA GLY A 18 12.08 -3.78 34.71
C GLY A 18 12.70 -5.09 34.23
N MET A 19 13.96 -5.07 33.88
CA MET A 19 15.07 -5.82 34.56
C MET A 19 16.41 -5.59 33.86
N SER A 20 17.44 -5.56 34.69
CA SER A 20 18.81 -5.04 34.54
C SER A 20 19.79 -5.95 33.79
N HIS A 21 20.72 -5.29 33.06
CA HIS A 21 22.15 -5.59 32.79
C HIS A 21 22.57 -6.41 31.56
N PRO A 22 23.88 -6.36 31.17
CA PRO A 22 24.49 -5.27 30.38
C PRO A 22 25.33 -5.74 29.15
N PHE A 23 25.78 -4.76 28.32
CA PHE A 23 26.91 -4.77 27.38
C PHE A 23 26.94 -5.74 26.17
N CYS A 24 26.89 -5.18 24.98
CA CYS A 24 27.79 -5.57 23.91
C CYS A 24 28.06 -4.42 22.89
N HIS A 25 29.29 -4.36 22.45
CA HIS A 25 29.96 -3.28 21.73
C HIS A 25 29.41 -3.04 20.32
N ILE A 26 29.26 -1.74 19.98
CA ILE A 26 29.02 -1.24 18.64
C ILE A 26 30.37 -1.03 17.96
N HIS A 27 30.59 -1.65 16.79
CA HIS A 27 31.65 -1.28 15.86
C HIS A 27 31.13 -0.33 14.79
N LEU A 28 31.64 0.91 14.82
CA LEU A 28 31.52 1.88 13.75
C LEU A 28 32.43 1.48 12.58
N TYR A 29 31.88 1.34 11.36
CA TYR A 29 32.67 1.44 10.15
C TYR A 29 32.19 2.65 9.34
N ALA A 30 33.03 3.69 9.35
CA ALA A 30 32.91 4.80 8.43
C ALA A 30 33.72 4.48 7.18
N LEU A 31 33.11 4.45 6.01
CA LEU A 31 33.77 4.46 4.71
C LEU A 31 33.45 5.76 3.99
N TYR A 32 34.49 6.58 3.85
CA TYR A 32 34.55 7.75 2.99
C TYR A 32 34.60 7.31 1.52
N LEU A 33 33.66 7.77 0.70
CA LEU A 33 33.86 7.85 -0.74
C LEU A 33 33.58 9.27 -1.22
N ARG A 34 34.66 9.88 -1.73
CA ARG A 34 34.64 11.16 -2.46
C ARG A 34 34.24 10.93 -3.91
N GLY A 35 33.38 11.81 -4.41
CA GLY A 35 33.49 12.34 -5.78
C GLY A 35 32.44 11.92 -6.77
N ALA A 36 31.44 12.76 -6.98
CA ALA A 36 31.13 13.41 -8.25
C ALA A 36 29.84 14.24 -8.06
N CYS A 37 30.04 15.56 -8.07
CA CYS A 37 28.95 16.52 -8.03
C CYS A 37 28.28 16.55 -9.40
N ASN A 38 27.14 15.91 -9.55
CA ASN A 38 26.17 16.23 -10.59
C ASN A 38 25.15 17.15 -9.96
N ALA A 39 24.97 18.33 -10.56
CA ALA A 39 24.07 19.36 -10.09
C ALA A 39 22.65 18.76 -9.90
N MET A 40 22.32 18.42 -8.65
CA MET A 40 20.94 18.18 -8.28
C MET A 40 20.16 19.46 -8.60
N LYS A 41 19.16 19.35 -9.45
CA LYS A 41 18.08 20.34 -9.46
C LYS A 41 17.54 20.35 -8.02
N GLN A 42 17.85 21.43 -7.29
CA GLN A 42 17.23 21.61 -5.98
C GLN A 42 15.73 21.65 -6.21
N PRO A 43 14.92 20.87 -5.48
CA PRO A 43 13.48 20.97 -5.56
C PRO A 43 13.13 22.41 -5.21
N VAL A 44 12.43 23.10 -6.11
CA VAL A 44 11.89 24.43 -5.84
C VAL A 44 11.00 24.27 -4.61
N ALA A 45 11.42 24.86 -3.49
CA ALA A 45 10.64 24.83 -2.26
C ALA A 45 9.28 25.49 -2.56
N THR A 46 8.25 24.68 -2.78
CA THR A 46 6.88 25.19 -2.84
C THR A 46 6.52 25.66 -1.43
N PRO A 47 5.91 26.83 -1.27
CA PRO A 47 5.59 27.40 0.05
C PRO A 47 4.59 26.56 0.88
N PHE A 48 4.00 25.52 0.28
CA PHE A 48 3.16 24.52 0.93
C PHE A 48 3.71 23.14 0.65
N PRO A 49 3.83 22.27 1.68
CA PRO A 49 4.18 20.88 1.49
C PRO A 49 3.17 20.24 0.53
N ARG A 50 3.66 19.59 -0.52
CA ARG A 50 2.76 18.83 -1.42
C ARG A 50 2.10 17.73 -0.62
N PRO A 51 0.78 17.54 -0.72
CA PRO A 51 0.11 16.40 -0.14
C PRO A 51 0.63 15.10 -0.79
N LEU A 52 0.45 13.98 -0.10
CA LEU A 52 0.72 12.67 -0.67
C LEU A 52 -0.38 12.33 -1.69
N HIS A 53 -0.01 11.74 -2.83
CA HIS A 53 -0.99 11.23 -3.78
C HIS A 53 -0.86 9.71 -3.90
N LEU A 54 -1.98 9.04 -4.17
CA LEU A 54 -2.02 7.60 -4.41
C LEU A 54 -2.41 7.34 -5.86
N HIS A 55 -1.53 6.68 -6.60
CA HIS A 55 -1.81 6.22 -7.95
C HIS A 55 -1.88 4.69 -7.93
N ILE A 56 -3.00 4.12 -8.37
CA ILE A 56 -3.18 2.68 -8.45
C ILE A 56 -3.13 2.30 -9.91
N LEU A 57 -2.06 1.65 -10.31
CA LEU A 57 -1.87 1.19 -11.69
C LEU A 57 -2.77 0.00 -12.00
N GLY A 58 -3.06 -0.81 -11.00
CA GLY A 58 -4.05 -1.88 -11.06
C GLY A 58 -4.10 -2.64 -9.76
N SER A 59 -5.26 -3.23 -9.47
CA SER A 59 -5.50 -3.95 -8.22
C SER A 59 -6.44 -5.13 -8.45
N GLY A 60 -5.98 -6.34 -8.10
CA GLY A 60 -6.71 -7.60 -8.22
C GLY A 60 -5.79 -8.79 -8.51
N SER A 61 -6.36 -9.98 -8.66
CA SER A 61 -5.64 -11.26 -8.75
C SER A 61 -4.78 -11.47 -10.01
N GLN A 62 -4.81 -10.54 -10.96
CA GLN A 62 -3.99 -10.61 -12.18
C GLN A 62 -2.77 -9.69 -12.13
N GLY A 63 -2.62 -8.93 -11.06
CA GLY A 63 -1.50 -8.04 -10.82
C GLY A 63 -1.89 -6.84 -9.97
N ASN A 64 -0.99 -6.48 -9.08
CA ASN A 64 -1.12 -5.33 -8.18
C ASN A 64 0.12 -4.46 -8.33
N CYS A 65 -0.10 -3.17 -8.48
CA CYS A 65 0.95 -2.15 -8.46
C CYS A 65 0.32 -0.80 -8.13
N ALA A 66 0.90 -0.10 -7.18
CA ALA A 66 0.50 1.26 -6.82
C ALA A 66 1.74 2.15 -6.63
N LEU A 67 1.54 3.45 -6.63
CA LEU A 67 2.58 4.43 -6.42
C LEU A 67 2.12 5.44 -5.37
N ILE A 68 2.98 5.75 -4.42
CA ILE A 68 2.80 6.90 -3.53
C ILE A 68 3.68 8.04 -4.05
N GLU A 69 3.05 9.11 -4.49
CA GLU A 69 3.77 10.33 -4.82
C GLU A 69 4.04 11.12 -3.55
N GLY A 70 5.30 11.39 -3.29
CA GLY A 70 5.79 12.12 -2.14
C GLY A 70 6.75 13.24 -2.54
N PRO A 71 7.38 13.91 -1.55
CA PRO A 71 8.23 15.08 -1.80
C PRO A 71 9.44 14.81 -2.69
N GLN A 72 9.93 13.58 -2.75
CA GLN A 72 11.18 13.23 -3.45
C GLN A 72 10.95 12.27 -4.62
N GLY A 73 9.70 12.02 -5.02
CA GLY A 73 9.33 11.15 -6.14
C GLY A 73 8.29 10.10 -5.78
N LEU A 74 8.27 9.04 -6.56
CA LEU A 74 7.28 7.97 -6.48
C LEU A 74 7.85 6.75 -5.74
N ILE A 75 7.14 6.28 -4.72
CA ILE A 75 7.42 5.00 -4.05
C ILE A 75 6.49 3.96 -4.67
N MET A 76 7.04 2.98 -5.36
CA MET A 76 6.27 1.88 -5.95
C MET A 76 5.95 0.84 -4.88
N ILE A 77 4.68 0.47 -4.78
CA ILE A 77 4.18 -0.63 -3.93
C ILE A 77 3.85 -1.79 -4.85
N ASP A 78 4.56 -2.89 -4.69
CA ASP A 78 4.47 -4.11 -5.51
C ASP A 78 4.73 -3.88 -7.01
N ASP A 79 5.04 -4.95 -7.71
CA ASP A 79 5.19 -4.98 -9.16
C ASP A 79 4.68 -6.34 -9.68
N GLY A 80 3.36 -6.48 -9.71
CA GLY A 80 2.66 -7.67 -10.16
C GLY A 80 2.43 -7.73 -11.68
N PHE A 81 2.86 -6.70 -12.42
CA PHE A 81 2.68 -6.61 -13.87
C PHE A 81 4.00 -6.78 -14.63
N SER A 82 3.90 -6.95 -15.94
CA SER A 82 5.09 -6.80 -16.77
C SER A 82 5.55 -5.33 -16.78
N ARG A 83 6.87 -5.10 -16.89
CA ARG A 83 7.40 -3.73 -17.00
C ARG A 83 6.70 -2.90 -18.10
N ARG A 84 6.40 -3.52 -19.24
CA ARG A 84 5.67 -2.85 -20.33
C ARG A 84 4.31 -2.35 -19.86
N GLU A 85 3.59 -3.18 -19.13
CA GLU A 85 2.26 -2.86 -18.60
C GLU A 85 2.33 -1.74 -17.57
N VAL A 86 3.30 -1.80 -16.63
CA VAL A 86 3.53 -0.74 -15.65
C VAL A 86 3.77 0.59 -16.36
N LEU A 87 4.68 0.64 -17.34
CA LEU A 87 4.99 1.87 -18.07
C LEU A 87 3.79 2.42 -18.86
N THR A 88 3.01 1.55 -19.48
CA THR A 88 1.78 1.98 -20.18
C THR A 88 0.80 2.64 -19.19
N ARG A 89 0.57 2.02 -18.04
CA ARG A 89 -0.37 2.51 -17.02
C ARG A 89 0.15 3.76 -16.30
N MET A 90 1.46 3.90 -16.11
CA MET A 90 2.07 5.14 -15.63
C MET A 90 1.86 6.28 -16.65
N HIS A 91 2.09 6.01 -17.91
CA HIS A 91 1.86 6.99 -18.99
C HIS A 91 0.39 7.43 -19.07
N ASP A 92 -0.57 6.51 -18.85
CA ASP A 92 -2.01 6.82 -18.82
C ASP A 92 -2.38 7.78 -17.67
N LEU A 93 -1.52 7.88 -16.64
CA LEU A 93 -1.66 8.79 -15.50
C LEU A 93 -0.70 9.99 -15.56
N ASP A 94 -0.03 10.24 -16.69
CA ASP A 94 0.99 11.28 -16.86
C ASP A 94 2.16 11.16 -15.87
N LEU A 95 2.52 9.92 -15.45
CA LEU A 95 3.64 9.63 -14.54
C LEU A 95 4.87 9.16 -15.34
N ASN A 96 6.07 9.55 -14.86
CA ASN A 96 7.32 9.14 -15.47
C ASN A 96 8.02 8.06 -14.63
N GLU A 97 8.57 7.02 -15.30
CA GLU A 97 9.34 5.98 -14.62
C GLU A 97 10.62 6.51 -13.93
N ASP A 98 11.20 7.58 -14.45
CA ASP A 98 12.40 8.20 -13.87
C ASP A 98 12.12 8.87 -12.51
N ASP A 99 10.86 9.11 -12.17
CA ASP A 99 10.45 9.63 -10.87
C ASP A 99 10.29 8.55 -9.80
N VAL A 100 10.34 7.25 -10.19
CA VAL A 100 10.29 6.15 -9.23
C VAL A 100 11.61 6.08 -8.48
N CYS A 101 11.56 6.32 -7.18
CA CYS A 101 12.72 6.45 -6.31
C CYS A 101 12.91 5.28 -5.32
N ALA A 102 11.89 4.45 -5.14
CA ALA A 102 11.96 3.24 -4.30
C ALA A 102 10.90 2.22 -4.72
N LEU A 103 11.16 0.93 -4.42
CA LEU A 103 10.18 -0.15 -4.51
C LEU A 103 10.02 -0.81 -3.15
N ILE A 104 8.78 -0.97 -2.68
CA ILE A 104 8.45 -1.68 -1.44
C ILE A 104 7.43 -2.79 -1.72
N LEU A 105 7.64 -3.98 -1.15
CA LEU A 105 6.75 -5.12 -1.35
C LEU A 105 5.85 -5.35 -0.14
N THR A 106 4.57 -5.65 -0.41
CA THR A 106 3.61 -6.09 0.60
C THR A 106 3.84 -7.55 0.99
N HIS A 107 3.98 -8.43 0.00
CA HIS A 107 4.21 -9.87 0.18
C HIS A 107 4.66 -10.55 -1.13
N GLU A 108 4.90 -11.87 -1.08
CA GLU A 108 5.56 -12.63 -2.15
C GLU A 108 4.63 -13.36 -3.14
N HIS A 109 3.32 -13.16 -3.16
CA HIS A 109 2.46 -13.77 -4.17
C HIS A 109 2.79 -13.25 -5.58
N SER A 110 2.58 -14.09 -6.58
CA SER A 110 2.99 -13.81 -7.96
C SER A 110 2.36 -12.55 -8.54
N ASP A 111 1.13 -12.27 -8.21
CA ASP A 111 0.40 -11.08 -8.62
C ASP A 111 0.88 -9.78 -7.94
N HIS A 112 1.86 -9.88 -7.03
CA HIS A 112 2.55 -8.74 -6.40
C HIS A 112 4.02 -8.61 -6.81
N VAL A 113 4.66 -9.71 -7.27
CA VAL A 113 6.11 -9.71 -7.47
C VAL A 113 6.59 -10.21 -8.83
N SER A 114 5.69 -10.59 -9.76
CA SER A 114 6.07 -11.20 -11.03
C SER A 114 6.90 -10.29 -11.94
N GLY A 115 6.76 -8.98 -11.84
CA GLY A 115 7.50 -7.98 -12.61
C GLY A 115 8.85 -7.59 -12.01
N VAL A 116 9.02 -7.75 -10.68
CA VAL A 116 10.17 -7.24 -9.91
C VAL A 116 11.52 -7.61 -10.55
N SER A 117 11.71 -8.86 -10.97
CA SER A 117 12.97 -9.32 -11.57
C SER A 117 13.31 -8.65 -12.90
N VAL A 118 12.33 -8.08 -13.59
CA VAL A 118 12.51 -7.34 -14.84
C VAL A 118 12.68 -5.84 -14.54
N TRP A 119 11.92 -5.32 -13.59
CA TRP A 119 11.99 -3.93 -13.15
C TRP A 119 13.39 -3.56 -12.67
N VAL A 120 13.95 -4.35 -11.76
CA VAL A 120 15.27 -4.09 -11.14
C VAL A 120 16.45 -4.10 -12.11
N LYS A 121 16.30 -4.60 -13.34
CA LYS A 121 17.37 -4.54 -14.35
C LYS A 121 17.67 -3.12 -14.84
N ARG A 122 16.74 -2.21 -14.63
CA ARG A 122 16.84 -0.80 -15.07
C ARG A 122 16.48 0.18 -13.96
N PHE A 123 16.44 -0.32 -12.72
CA PHE A 123 16.11 0.46 -11.55
C PHE A 123 17.25 0.37 -10.54
N ASP A 124 17.85 1.49 -10.22
CA ASP A 124 18.99 1.61 -9.31
C ASP A 124 18.59 2.09 -7.90
N GLY A 125 17.29 2.30 -7.65
CA GLY A 125 16.77 2.73 -6.36
C GLY A 125 16.73 1.59 -5.33
N PRO A 126 16.52 1.92 -4.03
CA PRO A 126 16.41 0.95 -2.97
C PRO A 126 15.16 0.08 -3.10
N LEU A 127 15.31 -1.17 -2.67
CA LEU A 127 14.26 -2.19 -2.64
C LEU A 127 13.96 -2.53 -1.17
N PHE A 128 12.69 -2.51 -0.78
CA PHE A 128 12.26 -2.80 0.58
C PHE A 128 11.31 -3.99 0.60
N ALA A 129 11.50 -4.91 1.54
CA ALA A 129 10.57 -6.00 1.79
C ALA A 129 10.69 -6.47 3.25
N SER A 130 9.63 -7.10 3.78
CA SER A 130 9.81 -7.85 5.03
C SER A 130 10.83 -8.96 4.84
N SER A 131 11.53 -9.37 5.90
CA SER A 131 12.54 -10.44 5.82
C SER A 131 11.96 -11.73 5.24
N GLY A 132 10.73 -12.09 5.63
CA GLY A 132 10.05 -13.26 5.10
C GLY A 132 9.76 -13.16 3.60
N THR A 133 9.23 -12.03 3.14
CA THR A 133 8.95 -11.79 1.72
C THR A 133 10.24 -11.82 0.88
N ALA A 134 11.31 -11.17 1.35
CA ALA A 134 12.57 -11.13 0.63
C ALA A 134 13.19 -12.54 0.42
N GLU A 135 12.99 -13.44 1.37
CA GLU A 135 13.57 -14.79 1.35
C GLU A 135 12.63 -15.86 0.74
N ALA A 136 11.34 -15.55 0.58
CA ALA A 136 10.32 -16.53 0.22
C ALA A 136 10.50 -17.16 -1.17
N ARG A 137 11.13 -16.43 -2.09
CA ARG A 137 11.37 -16.92 -3.47
C ARG A 137 12.83 -16.76 -3.85
N LYS A 138 13.41 -17.78 -4.50
CA LYS A 138 14.83 -17.79 -4.90
C LYS A 138 15.26 -16.54 -5.66
N TYR A 139 14.44 -16.03 -6.57
CA TYR A 139 14.78 -14.85 -7.36
C TYR A 139 14.69 -13.55 -6.55
N LEU A 140 13.81 -13.46 -5.55
CA LEU A 140 13.76 -12.33 -4.63
C LEU A 140 14.97 -12.35 -3.69
N ALA A 141 15.34 -13.51 -3.15
CA ALA A 141 16.48 -13.66 -2.25
C ALA A 141 17.84 -13.28 -2.88
N CYS A 142 17.91 -13.20 -4.23
CA CYS A 142 19.10 -12.71 -4.95
C CYS A 142 19.12 -11.19 -5.13
N LEU A 143 18.08 -10.47 -4.76
CA LEU A 143 17.99 -9.02 -4.90
C LEU A 143 18.45 -8.30 -3.62
N PRO A 144 19.01 -7.09 -3.74
CA PRO A 144 19.57 -6.36 -2.59
C PRO A 144 18.48 -5.65 -1.79
N PHE A 145 17.52 -6.40 -1.24
CA PHE A 145 16.49 -5.81 -0.39
C PHE A 145 17.06 -5.26 0.91
N GLU A 146 16.67 -4.05 1.24
CA GLU A 146 16.70 -3.54 2.62
C GLU A 146 15.53 -4.18 3.36
N THR A 147 15.83 -5.14 4.23
CA THR A 147 14.79 -5.93 4.91
C THR A 147 14.35 -5.27 6.22
N PHE A 148 13.09 -5.45 6.57
CA PHE A 148 12.47 -4.99 7.82
C PHE A 148 11.57 -6.07 8.41
N MET A 149 11.19 -5.91 9.68
CA MET A 149 10.16 -6.72 10.33
C MET A 149 8.83 -5.96 10.36
N PRO A 150 7.67 -6.66 10.22
CA PRO A 150 6.36 -6.02 10.36
C PRO A 150 6.26 -5.27 11.71
N GLY A 151 5.83 -4.01 11.67
CA GLY A 151 5.79 -3.10 12.81
C GLY A 151 6.97 -2.12 12.89
N GLU A 152 8.01 -2.29 12.07
CA GLU A 152 9.08 -1.30 11.95
C GLU A 152 8.63 -0.09 11.13
N VAL A 153 9.34 1.02 11.37
CA VAL A 153 9.14 2.31 10.69
C VAL A 153 10.34 2.59 9.81
N LEU A 154 10.06 2.94 8.56
CA LEU A 154 11.06 3.28 7.56
C LEU A 154 10.92 4.76 7.17
N GLU A 155 12.01 5.37 6.71
CA GLU A 155 12.01 6.65 6.03
C GLU A 155 12.41 6.43 4.58
N VAL A 156 11.46 6.61 3.66
CA VAL A 156 11.66 6.34 2.22
C VAL A 156 11.31 7.59 1.42
N ALA A 157 12.27 8.14 0.70
CA ALA A 157 12.05 9.31 -0.16
C ALA A 157 11.36 10.51 0.53
N GLY A 158 11.69 10.75 1.80
CA GLY A 158 11.09 11.83 2.60
C GLY A 158 9.67 11.54 3.11
N VAL A 159 9.23 10.29 2.99
CA VAL A 159 7.96 9.79 3.52
C VAL A 159 8.23 8.82 4.65
N ARG A 160 7.57 9.01 5.78
CA ARG A 160 7.55 8.07 6.90
C ARG A 160 6.61 6.92 6.56
N VAL A 161 7.11 5.70 6.57
CA VAL A 161 6.37 4.47 6.25
C VAL A 161 6.29 3.60 7.49
N GLU A 162 5.13 3.52 8.10
CA GLU A 162 4.84 2.65 9.24
C GLU A 162 4.25 1.35 8.72
N THR A 163 4.93 0.24 9.00
CA THR A 163 4.50 -1.09 8.54
C THR A 163 3.65 -1.78 9.60
N PHE A 164 2.70 -2.60 9.18
CA PHE A 164 1.93 -3.46 10.10
C PHE A 164 1.69 -4.83 9.45
N PRO A 165 1.62 -5.91 10.25
CA PRO A 165 1.30 -7.23 9.71
C PRO A 165 -0.12 -7.29 9.18
N THR A 166 -0.31 -7.89 8.01
CA THR A 166 -1.62 -8.32 7.52
C THR A 166 -1.83 -9.81 7.82
N SER A 167 -3.08 -10.27 7.77
CA SER A 167 -3.42 -11.66 8.01
C SER A 167 -3.61 -12.38 6.68
N HIS A 168 -2.52 -12.93 6.15
CA HIS A 168 -2.52 -13.63 4.86
C HIS A 168 -1.71 -14.92 4.92
N ASP A 169 -1.84 -15.80 3.92
CA ASP A 169 -1.25 -17.14 3.91
C ASP A 169 0.18 -17.20 3.36
N VAL A 170 0.95 -16.18 3.63
CA VAL A 170 2.36 -15.97 3.23
C VAL A 170 3.25 -15.64 4.42
N VAL A 171 4.55 -15.39 4.19
CA VAL A 171 5.52 -15.13 5.25
C VAL A 171 5.71 -13.63 5.47
N ASN A 172 5.32 -13.14 6.66
CA ASN A 172 5.46 -11.73 7.07
C ASN A 172 4.82 -10.70 6.12
N PRO A 173 3.55 -10.89 5.68
CA PRO A 173 2.88 -9.91 4.83
C PRO A 173 2.62 -8.61 5.59
N VAL A 174 2.64 -7.49 4.88
CA VAL A 174 2.51 -6.16 5.48
C VAL A 174 1.55 -5.25 4.73
N GLY A 175 0.89 -4.38 5.50
CA GLY A 175 0.28 -3.16 5.02
C GLY A 175 1.08 -1.95 5.49
N PHE A 176 0.70 -0.77 5.03
CA PHE A 176 1.45 0.46 5.23
C PHE A 176 0.58 1.64 5.65
N ARG A 177 1.16 2.50 6.50
CA ARG A 177 0.74 3.90 6.62
C ARG A 177 1.90 4.77 6.13
N PHE A 178 1.65 5.54 5.09
CA PHE A 178 2.55 6.57 4.58
C PHE A 178 2.18 7.91 5.20
N SER A 179 3.14 8.66 5.69
CA SER A 179 2.90 9.95 6.33
C SER A 179 3.96 10.98 5.94
N CYS A 180 3.54 12.18 5.61
CA CYS A 180 4.43 13.30 5.31
C CYS A 180 3.72 14.63 5.59
N ASN A 181 4.38 15.55 6.32
CA ASN A 181 3.91 16.92 6.54
C ASN A 181 2.45 17.03 7.04
N GLY A 182 2.02 16.11 7.89
CA GLY A 182 0.66 16.08 8.43
C GLY A 182 -0.39 15.43 7.53
N ASP A 183 -0.02 14.97 6.34
CA ASP A 183 -0.83 14.15 5.45
C ASP A 183 -0.54 12.66 5.64
N SER A 184 -1.50 11.80 5.30
CA SER A 184 -1.32 10.35 5.41
C SER A 184 -2.20 9.53 4.49
N ILE A 185 -1.66 8.37 4.07
CA ILE A 185 -2.32 7.35 3.25
C ILE A 185 -2.21 6.01 3.97
N GLY A 186 -3.33 5.32 4.16
CA GLY A 186 -3.37 3.93 4.63
C GLY A 186 -3.54 2.97 3.46
N TYR A 187 -2.76 1.90 3.44
CA TYR A 187 -2.77 0.91 2.37
C TYR A 187 -2.80 -0.51 2.96
N ALA A 188 -3.89 -1.21 2.75
CA ALA A 188 -4.07 -2.60 3.20
C ALA A 188 -4.74 -3.43 2.11
N THR A 189 -4.02 -4.38 1.59
CA THR A 189 -4.49 -5.41 0.65
C THR A 189 -4.10 -6.78 1.19
N ASP A 190 -4.75 -7.82 0.70
CA ASP A 190 -4.44 -9.21 1.02
C ASP A 190 -4.41 -9.48 2.53
N THR A 191 -5.59 -9.36 3.12
CA THR A 191 -5.78 -9.63 4.55
C THR A 191 -7.17 -10.21 4.83
N GLY A 192 -7.23 -11.35 5.48
CA GLY A 192 -8.50 -11.97 5.88
C GLY A 192 -9.15 -11.30 7.10
N THR A 193 -8.36 -10.56 7.88
CA THR A 193 -8.82 -9.79 9.05
C THR A 193 -7.95 -8.53 9.23
N LEU A 194 -8.47 -7.55 9.96
CA LEU A 194 -7.71 -6.36 10.35
C LEU A 194 -7.30 -6.46 11.83
N PRO A 195 -6.05 -6.83 12.13
CA PRO A 195 -5.56 -6.87 13.51
C PRO A 195 -5.63 -5.48 14.18
N PRO A 196 -5.67 -5.38 15.52
CA PRO A 196 -5.75 -4.10 16.22
C PRO A 196 -4.62 -3.12 15.86
N GLY A 197 -3.43 -3.63 15.52
CA GLY A 197 -2.31 -2.83 15.03
C GLY A 197 -2.61 -2.18 13.68
N ALA A 198 -3.18 -2.93 12.74
CA ALA A 198 -3.62 -2.44 11.43
C ALA A 198 -4.74 -1.39 11.60
N MET A 199 -5.76 -1.69 12.41
CA MET A 199 -6.85 -0.74 12.69
C MET A 199 -6.33 0.61 13.17
N ARG A 200 -5.35 0.64 14.09
CA ARG A 200 -4.77 1.89 14.60
C ARG A 200 -4.02 2.68 13.53
N LEU A 201 -3.25 2.00 12.67
CA LEU A 201 -2.44 2.66 11.64
C LEU A 201 -3.27 3.09 10.43
N LEU A 202 -4.34 2.39 10.13
CA LEU A 202 -5.27 2.74 9.04
C LEU A 202 -6.28 3.83 9.45
N ALA A 203 -6.47 4.05 10.75
CA ALA A 203 -7.38 5.08 11.23
C ALA A 203 -6.85 6.50 10.97
N ASP A 204 -7.80 7.45 10.75
CA ASP A 204 -7.51 8.89 10.64
C ASP A 204 -6.52 9.24 9.51
N VAL A 205 -6.54 8.51 8.41
CA VAL A 205 -5.79 8.83 7.20
C VAL A 205 -6.66 9.66 6.24
N ARG A 206 -6.03 10.52 5.41
CA ARG A 206 -6.76 11.27 4.38
C ARG A 206 -7.22 10.35 3.25
N ILE A 207 -6.38 9.43 2.80
CA ILE A 207 -6.70 8.44 1.79
C ILE A 207 -6.59 7.05 2.42
N LEU A 208 -7.66 6.26 2.38
CA LEU A 208 -7.69 4.88 2.84
C LEU A 208 -7.90 3.94 1.64
N ALA A 209 -6.86 3.18 1.28
CA ALA A 209 -6.93 2.08 0.33
C ALA A 209 -7.09 0.76 1.11
N LEU A 210 -8.27 0.18 1.04
CA LEU A 210 -8.67 -0.97 1.85
C LEU A 210 -9.17 -2.11 0.96
N GLU A 211 -8.74 -3.33 1.23
CA GLU A 211 -9.24 -4.52 0.55
C GLU A 211 -10.76 -4.67 0.68
N SER A 212 -11.40 -5.04 -0.42
CA SER A 212 -12.82 -5.39 -0.52
C SER A 212 -12.95 -6.47 -1.59
N ASN A 213 -12.40 -7.65 -1.29
CA ASN A 213 -12.09 -8.65 -2.30
C ASN A 213 -13.33 -9.34 -2.87
N HIS A 214 -14.24 -9.83 -2.03
CA HIS A 214 -15.33 -10.67 -2.50
C HIS A 214 -16.68 -10.31 -1.87
N ASP A 215 -17.72 -10.55 -2.64
CA ASP A 215 -19.10 -10.64 -2.15
C ASP A 215 -19.35 -12.08 -1.69
N VAL A 216 -19.74 -12.26 -0.43
CA VAL A 216 -19.90 -13.60 0.16
C VAL A 216 -20.94 -14.45 -0.56
N PRO A 217 -22.15 -13.95 -0.92
CA PRO A 217 -23.10 -14.67 -1.74
C PRO A 217 -22.53 -15.10 -3.09
N MET A 218 -21.87 -14.20 -3.84
CA MET A 218 -21.27 -14.53 -5.14
C MET A 218 -20.20 -15.62 -4.99
N LEU A 219 -19.32 -15.52 -3.99
CA LEU A 219 -18.28 -16.52 -3.75
C LEU A 219 -18.89 -17.89 -3.42
N ARG A 220 -19.92 -17.93 -2.59
CA ARG A 220 -20.57 -19.20 -2.15
C ARG A 220 -21.37 -19.89 -3.26
N THR A 221 -21.89 -19.11 -4.21
CA THR A 221 -22.66 -19.63 -5.36
C THR A 221 -21.82 -19.70 -6.64
N GLY A 222 -20.58 -19.20 -6.61
CA GLY A 222 -19.68 -19.13 -7.75
C GLY A 222 -19.07 -20.48 -8.14
N SER A 223 -18.27 -20.45 -9.21
CA SER A 223 -17.65 -21.63 -9.83
C SER A 223 -16.46 -22.21 -9.06
N TYR A 224 -15.94 -21.49 -8.06
CA TYR A 224 -14.76 -21.94 -7.32
C TYR A 224 -15.04 -23.20 -6.50
N PRO A 225 -14.07 -24.17 -6.48
CA PRO A 225 -14.17 -25.32 -5.62
C PRO A 225 -14.30 -24.93 -4.14
N ARG A 226 -14.99 -25.73 -3.34
CA ARG A 226 -15.28 -25.44 -1.94
C ARG A 226 -14.03 -25.08 -1.12
N TYR A 227 -12.95 -25.86 -1.30
CA TYR A 227 -11.68 -25.62 -0.59
C TYR A 227 -11.10 -24.23 -0.87
N LEU A 228 -11.26 -23.73 -2.11
CA LEU A 228 -10.78 -22.39 -2.49
C LEU A 228 -11.71 -21.30 -1.90
N GLN A 229 -13.02 -21.52 -1.94
CA GLN A 229 -13.97 -20.61 -1.27
C GLN A 229 -13.65 -20.49 0.22
N ASP A 230 -13.41 -21.61 0.91
CA ASP A 230 -13.11 -21.62 2.35
C ASP A 230 -11.76 -21.00 2.66
N ARG A 231 -10.75 -21.15 1.78
CA ARG A 231 -9.47 -20.44 1.88
C ARG A 231 -9.66 -18.92 1.77
N ILE A 232 -10.44 -18.46 0.78
CA ILE A 232 -10.69 -17.03 0.53
C ILE A 232 -11.39 -16.37 1.74
N ILE A 233 -12.38 -17.05 2.34
CA ILE A 233 -13.14 -16.52 3.49
C ILE A 233 -12.39 -16.65 4.82
N SER A 234 -11.32 -17.45 4.87
CA SER A 234 -10.60 -17.68 6.13
C SER A 234 -9.98 -16.39 6.68
N GLU A 235 -9.64 -16.41 7.97
CA GLU A 235 -8.93 -15.30 8.63
C GLU A 235 -7.58 -14.96 7.97
N ARG A 236 -7.02 -15.85 7.17
CA ARG A 236 -5.78 -15.68 6.40
C ARG A 236 -6.04 -15.59 4.90
N GLY A 237 -7.28 -15.40 4.50
CA GLY A 237 -7.69 -15.19 3.11
C GLY A 237 -7.76 -13.70 2.77
N HIS A 238 -8.97 -13.24 2.46
CA HIS A 238 -9.22 -11.86 1.99
C HIS A 238 -10.44 -11.27 2.68
N LEU A 239 -10.46 -9.95 2.91
CA LEU A 239 -11.64 -9.25 3.39
C LEU A 239 -12.78 -9.32 2.37
N SER A 240 -13.95 -9.70 2.84
CA SER A 240 -15.19 -9.53 2.09
C SER A 240 -15.62 -8.06 2.08
N ASN A 241 -16.54 -7.71 1.17
CA ASN A 241 -17.20 -6.40 1.17
C ASN A 241 -17.83 -6.09 2.53
N ALA A 242 -18.46 -7.08 3.16
CA ALA A 242 -19.11 -6.93 4.47
C ALA A 242 -18.11 -6.64 5.60
N GLN A 243 -16.98 -7.34 5.64
CA GLN A 243 -15.93 -7.10 6.66
C GLN A 243 -15.26 -5.74 6.47
N ALA A 244 -14.98 -5.34 5.24
CA ALA A 244 -14.47 -4.00 4.94
C ALA A 244 -15.47 -2.91 5.37
N ALA A 245 -16.75 -3.11 5.09
CA ALA A 245 -17.84 -2.21 5.48
C ALA A 245 -18.00 -2.11 7.00
N GLU A 246 -17.89 -3.23 7.75
CA GLU A 246 -17.93 -3.25 9.21
C GLU A 246 -16.76 -2.49 9.85
N ALA A 247 -15.57 -2.60 9.27
CA ALA A 247 -14.38 -1.91 9.77
C ALA A 247 -14.39 -0.40 9.46
N LEU A 248 -14.95 0.00 8.32
CA LEU A 248 -14.84 1.36 7.78
C LEU A 248 -15.25 2.48 8.74
N PRO A 249 -16.40 2.40 9.48
CA PRO A 249 -16.79 3.47 10.42
C PRO A 249 -15.79 3.72 11.55
N GLN A 250 -14.94 2.74 11.89
CA GLN A 250 -13.91 2.87 12.91
C GLN A 250 -12.60 3.44 12.37
N LEU A 251 -12.42 3.43 11.06
CA LEU A 251 -11.19 3.87 10.38
C LEU A 251 -11.29 5.32 9.92
N ILE A 252 -12.48 5.75 9.50
CA ILE A 252 -12.66 7.10 8.93
C ILE A 252 -12.93 8.15 10.01
N THR A 253 -12.44 9.36 9.75
CA THR A 253 -12.71 10.56 10.54
C THR A 253 -13.10 11.73 9.63
N SER A 254 -13.21 12.93 10.19
CA SER A 254 -13.40 14.13 9.37
C SER A 254 -12.20 14.46 8.46
N ARG A 255 -11.04 13.87 8.70
CA ARG A 255 -9.83 14.01 7.85
C ARG A 255 -9.84 13.09 6.64
N THR A 256 -10.58 11.99 6.69
CA THR A 256 -10.62 11.03 5.58
C THR A 256 -11.44 11.59 4.43
N GLU A 257 -10.79 11.83 3.30
CA GLU A 257 -11.40 12.39 2.10
C GLU A 257 -11.70 11.31 1.06
N HIS A 258 -10.88 10.25 1.04
CA HIS A 258 -11.01 9.19 0.06
C HIS A 258 -10.96 7.81 0.69
N VAL A 259 -11.87 6.93 0.28
CA VAL A 259 -11.82 5.49 0.51
C VAL A 259 -11.79 4.79 -0.84
N VAL A 260 -10.82 3.92 -1.04
CA VAL A 260 -10.63 3.16 -2.27
C VAL A 260 -10.74 1.68 -1.96
N ALA A 261 -11.79 1.03 -2.47
CA ALA A 261 -11.92 -0.42 -2.41
C ALA A 261 -10.89 -1.07 -3.33
N MET A 262 -10.04 -1.93 -2.75
CA MET A 262 -8.89 -2.55 -3.40
C MET A 262 -9.08 -4.05 -3.60
N HIS A 263 -8.25 -4.63 -4.47
CA HIS A 263 -8.11 -6.07 -4.67
C HIS A 263 -9.43 -6.81 -4.91
N ILE A 264 -10.28 -6.23 -5.78
CA ILE A 264 -11.61 -6.73 -6.08
C ILE A 264 -11.52 -7.96 -6.97
N SER A 265 -12.07 -9.08 -6.53
CA SER A 265 -12.15 -10.32 -7.30
C SER A 265 -12.96 -10.12 -8.58
N GLN A 266 -12.42 -10.54 -9.71
CA GLN A 266 -13.14 -10.49 -11.01
C GLN A 266 -14.26 -11.53 -11.09
N GLU A 267 -14.13 -12.66 -10.38
CA GLU A 267 -15.07 -13.77 -10.41
C GLU A 267 -16.16 -13.66 -9.32
N ASN A 268 -15.75 -13.21 -8.13
CA ASN A 268 -16.60 -13.31 -6.94
C ASN A 268 -16.98 -11.94 -6.37
N ASN A 269 -16.86 -10.89 -7.18
CA ASN A 269 -17.23 -9.52 -6.80
C ASN A 269 -17.54 -8.68 -8.04
N ARG A 270 -18.04 -7.48 -7.78
CA ARG A 270 -18.16 -6.40 -8.74
C ARG A 270 -17.76 -5.09 -8.06
N PRO A 271 -17.08 -4.17 -8.76
CA PRO A 271 -16.72 -2.87 -8.20
C PRO A 271 -17.88 -2.14 -7.53
N SER A 272 -19.06 -2.19 -8.15
CA SER A 272 -20.28 -1.56 -7.60
C SER A 272 -20.78 -2.20 -6.31
N LEU A 273 -20.59 -3.50 -6.09
CA LEU A 273 -20.97 -4.17 -4.83
C LEU A 273 -20.06 -3.73 -3.69
N ALA A 274 -18.75 -3.63 -3.94
CA ALA A 274 -17.79 -3.13 -2.97
C ALA A 274 -18.11 -1.67 -2.58
N VAL A 275 -18.31 -0.79 -3.57
CA VAL A 275 -18.67 0.62 -3.34
C VAL A 275 -20.00 0.73 -2.56
N ARG A 276 -21.03 -0.01 -2.93
CA ARG A 276 -22.33 0.01 -2.24
C ARG A 276 -22.21 -0.41 -0.77
N ALA A 277 -21.51 -1.50 -0.49
CA ALA A 277 -21.30 -1.98 0.87
C ALA A 277 -20.59 -0.94 1.75
N LEU A 278 -19.52 -0.32 1.24
CA LEU A 278 -18.79 0.74 1.95
C LEU A 278 -19.63 2.01 2.12
N ALA A 279 -20.39 2.40 1.08
CA ALA A 279 -21.27 3.57 1.12
C ALA A 279 -22.38 3.43 2.16
N GLU A 280 -23.05 2.27 2.19
CA GLU A 280 -24.11 1.96 3.14
C GLU A 280 -23.59 2.03 4.59
N ALA A 281 -22.40 1.48 4.86
CA ALA A 281 -21.80 1.47 6.18
C ALA A 281 -21.57 2.85 6.79
N VAL A 282 -21.41 3.88 5.96
CA VAL A 282 -21.12 5.26 6.41
C VAL A 282 -22.22 6.27 6.04
N GLY A 283 -23.30 5.81 5.40
CA GLY A 283 -24.42 6.66 4.97
C GLY A 283 -24.08 7.57 3.77
N ALA A 284 -23.11 7.17 2.93
CA ALA A 284 -22.79 7.88 1.69
C ALA A 284 -23.83 7.59 0.60
N GLN A 285 -24.06 8.56 -0.28
CA GLN A 285 -24.97 8.41 -1.41
C GLN A 285 -24.21 7.98 -2.66
N LEU A 286 -24.78 7.09 -3.44
CA LEU A 286 -24.20 6.71 -4.72
C LEU A 286 -24.28 7.90 -5.69
N ASP A 287 -23.20 8.15 -6.41
CA ASP A 287 -23.11 9.26 -7.37
C ASP A 287 -23.80 8.94 -8.70
N ASP A 288 -23.97 7.64 -9.01
CA ASP A 288 -24.64 7.15 -10.21
C ASP A 288 -25.42 5.84 -9.95
N GLU A 289 -26.30 5.48 -10.87
CA GLU A 289 -27.13 4.26 -10.79
C GLU A 289 -26.29 2.97 -10.83
N LEU A 290 -25.12 3.02 -11.47
CA LEU A 290 -24.21 1.87 -11.56
C LEU A 290 -23.50 1.60 -10.23
N GLY A 291 -23.40 2.62 -9.35
CA GLY A 291 -22.67 2.54 -8.09
C GLY A 291 -21.16 2.47 -8.33
N SER A 292 -20.65 3.24 -9.30
CA SER A 292 -19.21 3.31 -9.59
C SER A 292 -18.46 4.12 -8.54
N SER A 293 -19.13 5.07 -7.90
CA SER A 293 -18.63 5.86 -6.77
C SER A 293 -19.77 6.27 -5.84
N ALA A 294 -19.40 6.75 -4.65
CA ALA A 294 -20.33 7.29 -3.67
C ALA A 294 -19.70 8.49 -2.94
N THR A 295 -20.55 9.42 -2.50
CA THR A 295 -20.12 10.62 -1.78
C THR A 295 -20.93 10.77 -0.50
N LEU A 296 -20.23 11.03 0.62
CA LEU A 296 -20.82 11.51 1.87
C LEU A 296 -20.55 13.01 1.98
N ASP A 297 -21.58 13.81 1.78
CA ASP A 297 -21.53 15.24 2.07
C ASP A 297 -21.46 15.45 3.58
N ARG A 298 -20.49 16.24 4.00
CA ARG A 298 -20.25 16.58 5.43
C ARG A 298 -20.49 18.06 5.73
N GLY A 299 -21.14 18.77 4.80
CA GLY A 299 -21.38 20.21 4.87
C GLY A 299 -20.19 21.05 4.42
N SER A 300 -20.36 22.35 4.39
CA SER A 300 -19.38 23.29 3.81
C SER A 300 -18.06 23.42 4.58
N GLU A 301 -18.02 23.01 5.86
CA GLU A 301 -16.83 23.15 6.70
C GLU A 301 -15.87 21.98 6.65
N LYS A 302 -16.28 20.85 6.06
CA LYS A 302 -15.49 19.63 5.99
C LYS A 302 -15.45 19.09 4.57
N PRO A 303 -14.31 18.54 4.12
CA PRO A 303 -14.25 17.88 2.82
C PRO A 303 -15.22 16.69 2.78
N ALA A 304 -15.87 16.52 1.62
CA ALA A 304 -16.71 15.36 1.39
C ALA A 304 -15.86 14.08 1.40
N LEU A 305 -16.42 12.98 1.90
CA LEU A 305 -15.82 11.66 1.76
C LEU A 305 -16.24 11.06 0.42
N ARG A 306 -15.28 10.69 -0.41
CA ARG A 306 -15.49 10.01 -1.69
C ARG A 306 -15.09 8.54 -1.59
N ILE A 307 -15.98 7.66 -1.99
CA ILE A 307 -15.76 6.21 -2.04
C ILE A 307 -15.72 5.77 -3.49
N ARG A 308 -14.68 5.04 -3.89
CA ARG A 308 -14.53 4.48 -5.23
C ARG A 308 -13.81 3.14 -5.16
N SER A 309 -13.73 2.46 -6.28
CA SER A 309 -13.00 1.21 -6.41
C SER A 309 -11.79 1.37 -7.32
N ALA A 310 -10.71 0.64 -7.04
CA ALA A 310 -9.59 0.45 -7.94
C ALA A 310 -9.83 -0.82 -8.78
N GLY A 311 -9.76 -0.68 -10.09
CA GLY A 311 -9.95 -1.80 -11.02
C GLY A 311 -8.65 -2.48 -11.41
N GLN A 312 -8.77 -3.71 -11.94
CA GLN A 312 -7.64 -4.46 -12.47
C GLN A 312 -6.99 -3.78 -13.68
N ASN A 313 -7.80 -3.15 -14.55
CA ASN A 313 -7.37 -2.71 -15.88
C ASN A 313 -7.50 -1.20 -16.12
N ARG A 314 -7.88 -0.44 -15.12
CA ARG A 314 -8.02 1.02 -15.22
C ARG A 314 -7.19 1.67 -14.13
N PRO A 315 -6.07 2.29 -14.49
CA PRO A 315 -5.29 3.06 -13.52
C PRO A 315 -6.08 4.30 -13.07
N ILE A 316 -5.89 4.68 -11.80
CA ILE A 316 -6.54 5.86 -11.19
C ILE A 316 -5.57 6.63 -10.31
N SER A 317 -5.75 7.95 -10.26
CA SER A 317 -5.08 8.84 -9.31
C SER A 317 -6.05 9.38 -8.26
N ILE A 318 -5.59 9.47 -7.04
CA ILE A 318 -6.28 10.02 -5.86
C ILE A 318 -5.39 11.13 -5.29
N PHE A 319 -5.90 12.35 -5.33
CA PHE A 319 -5.17 13.57 -4.95
C PHE A 319 -5.59 14.09 -3.59
#